data_61ef31b313ab200d7db5664878bb476f
#
_entry.id   61ef31b313ab200d7db5664878bb476f
#
_cell.length_a   1.000
_cell.length_b   1.000
_cell.length_c   1.000
_cell.angle_alpha   90.00
_cell.angle_beta   90.00
_cell.angle_gamma   90.00
#
_symmetry.space_group_name_H-M   'P 1'
#
loop_
_entity.id
_entity.type
_entity.pdbx_description
1 polymer ?
#
loop_
_entity_poly.entity_id
_entity_poly.type
_entity_poly.pdbx_seq_one_letter_code
_entity_poly.pdbx_strand_id
1 'polypeptide(L)'
;MIFNLVHARENCILKDKDKKECHMSAKPERDIEKTYPIDQFVAKLRRLADDLERGEQFEIQIDGERIYVPVRAEYSIEHEREEGEEEIEFQIKWSHE
;
A
#
# COMPACT_ATOMS: atom_id res chain seq x y z
N MET A 1 -3.59 10.54 -0.85
CA MET A 1 -3.43 9.44 -0.92
C MET A 1 -2.49 8.92 -1.89
N ILE A 2 -2.76 8.84 -2.96
CA ILE A 2 -1.84 8.37 -3.84
C ILE A 2 -0.58 9.14 -3.90
N PHE A 3 -0.59 10.34 -3.36
CA PHE A 3 0.58 11.12 -3.33
C PHE A 3 1.75 10.44 -2.74
N ASN A 4 1.53 9.71 -1.66
CA ASN A 4 2.64 9.08 -1.01
C ASN A 4 3.32 8.10 -1.92
N LEU A 5 2.53 7.40 -2.70
CA LEU A 5 3.10 6.46 -3.60
C LEU A 5 3.88 7.14 -4.68
N VAL A 6 3.38 8.27 -5.13
CA VAL A 6 4.06 9.01 -6.14
C VAL A 6 5.41 9.45 -5.65
N HIS A 7 5.45 9.94 -4.42
CA HIS A 7 6.72 10.36 -3.86
C HIS A 7 7.70 9.21 -3.82
N ALA A 8 7.24 8.06 -3.43
CA ALA A 8 8.14 6.93 -3.36
C ALA A 8 8.69 6.62 -4.73
N ARG A 9 7.86 6.68 -5.72
CA ARG A 9 8.33 6.42 -7.06
C ARG A 9 9.32 7.44 -7.50
N GLU A 10 9.05 8.68 -7.18
CA GLU A 10 9.95 9.72 -7.56
C GLU A 10 11.30 9.55 -6.94
N ASN A 11 11.33 9.17 -5.70
CA ASN A 11 12.59 8.93 -5.05
C ASN A 11 13.39 7.89 -5.77
N CYS A 12 12.73 6.85 -6.20
CA CYS A 12 13.43 5.83 -6.91
C CYS A 12 13.95 6.35 -8.23
N ILE A 13 13.17 7.16 -8.89
CA ILE A 13 13.59 7.73 -10.13
C ILE A 13 14.73 8.68 -9.95
N LEU A 14 14.68 9.46 -8.92
CA LEU A 14 15.73 10.41 -8.66
C LEU A 14 17.04 9.70 -8.44
N LYS A 15 16.99 8.51 -7.95
CA LYS A 15 18.19 7.75 -7.78
C LYS A 15 18.51 6.98 -9.01
N ASP A 16 18.37 7.61 -10.11
CA ASP A 16 18.61 6.97 -11.32
C ASP A 16 19.93 6.30 -11.38
N LYS A 17 20.90 6.90 -10.82
CA LYS A 17 22.18 6.31 -10.81
C LYS A 17 22.16 5.05 -10.01
N ASP A 18 21.29 5.00 -9.04
CA ASP A 18 21.18 3.85 -8.19
C ASP A 18 20.09 2.94 -8.64
N LYS A 19 19.65 3.12 -9.83
CA LYS A 19 18.54 2.34 -10.24
C LYS A 19 18.83 0.87 -10.17
N LYS A 20 20.07 0.49 -10.19
CA LYS A 20 20.40 -0.87 -10.00
C LYS A 20 19.90 -1.37 -8.69
N GLU A 21 20.07 -0.59 -7.67
CA GLU A 21 19.59 -0.98 -6.38
C GLU A 21 18.11 -1.13 -6.38
N CYS A 22 17.43 -0.22 -7.00
CA CYS A 22 15.98 -0.34 -7.06
C CYS A 22 15.60 -1.62 -7.74
N HIS A 23 16.30 -1.93 -8.77
CA HIS A 23 16.03 -3.14 -9.49
C HIS A 23 16.29 -4.36 -8.66
N MET A 24 17.40 -4.38 -8.01
CA MET A 24 17.78 -5.56 -7.30
C MET A 24 16.95 -5.81 -6.11
N SER A 25 16.51 -4.78 -5.50
CA SER A 25 15.84 -4.98 -4.25
C SER A 25 14.43 -5.39 -4.44
N ALA A 26 13.91 -5.27 -5.63
CA ALA A 26 12.53 -5.50 -5.61
C ALA A 26 11.85 -5.56 -6.92
N LYS A 27 10.59 -5.76 -6.84
CA LYS A 27 9.73 -5.75 -7.96
C LYS A 27 9.64 -4.35 -8.52
N PRO A 28 9.18 -4.25 -9.74
CA PRO A 28 9.04 -2.92 -10.35
C PRO A 28 8.05 -2.08 -9.57
N GLU A 29 8.21 -0.81 -9.68
CA GLU A 29 7.31 0.11 -9.02
C GLU A 29 5.94 0.02 -9.61
N ARG A 30 4.93 0.24 -8.79
CA ARG A 30 3.58 0.25 -9.31
C ARG A 30 2.70 1.10 -8.40
N ASP A 31 1.64 1.60 -8.99
CA ASP A 31 0.74 2.47 -8.29
C ASP A 31 -0.64 2.13 -8.81
N ILE A 32 -1.26 1.15 -8.20
CA ILE A 32 -2.50 0.57 -8.68
C ILE A 32 -3.62 0.84 -7.67
N GLU A 33 -4.73 1.28 -8.17
CA GLU A 33 -5.90 1.49 -7.34
C GLU A 33 -7.05 0.68 -7.91
N LYS A 34 -7.72 -0.07 -7.06
CA LYS A 34 -8.83 -0.88 -7.49
C LYS A 34 -10.08 -0.50 -6.73
N THR A 35 -11.19 -0.43 -7.45
CA THR A 35 -12.47 -0.14 -6.84
C THR A 35 -13.22 -1.44 -6.67
N TYR A 36 -13.83 -1.63 -5.52
CA TYR A 36 -14.54 -2.87 -5.21
C TYR A 36 -15.98 -2.58 -4.80
N PRO A 37 -16.89 -3.50 -5.09
CA PRO A 37 -18.24 -3.41 -4.52
C PRO A 37 -18.11 -3.47 -3.00
N ILE A 38 -19.09 -2.91 -2.33
CA ILE A 38 -18.97 -2.77 -0.88
C ILE A 38 -18.86 -4.11 -0.17
N ASP A 39 -19.52 -5.13 -0.63
CA ASP A 39 -19.44 -6.42 0.06
C ASP A 39 -18.04 -6.99 -0.04
N GLN A 40 -17.38 -6.81 -1.17
CA GLN A 40 -16.01 -7.28 -1.29
C GLN A 40 -15.06 -6.44 -0.47
N PHE A 41 -15.30 -5.14 -0.43
CA PHE A 41 -14.48 -4.25 0.36
C PHE A 41 -14.57 -4.63 1.84
N VAL A 42 -15.79 -4.90 2.31
CA VAL A 42 -15.98 -5.29 3.70
C VAL A 42 -15.27 -6.60 4.00
N ALA A 43 -15.36 -7.56 3.09
CA ALA A 43 -14.71 -8.84 3.31
C ALA A 43 -13.21 -8.67 3.47
N LYS A 44 -12.60 -7.81 2.65
CA LYS A 44 -11.17 -7.57 2.76
C LYS A 44 -10.81 -6.89 4.07
N LEU A 45 -11.62 -5.95 4.50
CA LEU A 45 -11.36 -5.29 5.76
C LEU A 45 -11.48 -6.27 6.94
N ARG A 46 -12.46 -7.16 6.90
CA ARG A 46 -12.60 -8.10 7.98
C ARG A 46 -11.41 -9.05 8.05
N ARG A 47 -10.93 -9.47 6.90
CA ARG A 47 -9.78 -10.36 6.87
C ARG A 47 -8.55 -9.66 7.44
N LEU A 48 -8.36 -8.40 7.07
CA LEU A 48 -7.25 -7.62 7.60
C LEU A 48 -7.34 -7.52 9.12
N ALA A 49 -8.51 -7.15 9.61
CA ALA A 49 -8.69 -6.98 11.05
C ALA A 49 -8.45 -8.28 11.78
N ASP A 50 -8.95 -9.38 11.24
CA ASP A 50 -8.78 -10.68 11.88
C ASP A 50 -7.32 -11.08 11.95
N ASP A 51 -6.60 -10.90 10.87
CA ASP A 51 -5.19 -11.28 10.84
C ASP A 51 -4.40 -10.46 11.83
N LEU A 52 -4.63 -9.16 11.85
CA LEU A 52 -3.91 -8.31 12.77
C LEU A 52 -4.24 -8.66 14.22
N GLU A 53 -5.48 -8.96 14.47
CA GLU A 53 -5.89 -9.28 15.83
C GLU A 53 -5.25 -10.57 16.30
N ARG A 54 -5.05 -11.51 15.42
CA ARG A 54 -4.42 -12.78 15.78
C ARG A 54 -2.91 -12.73 15.70
N GLY A 55 -2.35 -11.63 15.27
CA GLY A 55 -0.91 -11.56 15.13
C GLY A 55 -0.40 -12.33 13.94
N GLU A 56 -1.24 -12.57 12.96
CA GLU A 56 -0.84 -13.32 11.78
C GLU A 56 -0.49 -12.37 10.66
N GLN A 57 0.34 -12.84 9.74
CA GLN A 57 0.74 -12.02 8.62
C GLN A 57 -0.42 -11.83 7.66
N PHE A 58 -0.69 -10.60 7.31
CA PHE A 58 -1.74 -10.31 6.36
C PHE A 58 -1.17 -10.35 4.95
N GLU A 59 -1.93 -10.91 4.03
CA GLU A 59 -1.54 -10.90 2.64
C GLU A 59 -2.76 -10.58 1.81
N ILE A 60 -2.55 -9.97 0.67
CA ILE A 60 -3.65 -9.58 -0.18
C ILE A 60 -3.18 -9.59 -1.62
N GLN A 61 -4.05 -9.96 -2.53
CA GLN A 61 -3.71 -9.94 -3.93
C GLN A 61 -4.41 -8.77 -4.58
N ILE A 62 -3.65 -7.90 -5.24
CA ILE A 62 -4.18 -6.73 -5.88
C ILE A 62 -3.71 -6.72 -7.32
N ASP A 63 -4.67 -6.80 -8.22
CA ASP A 63 -4.36 -6.74 -9.65
C ASP A 63 -3.26 -7.72 -10.02
N GLY A 64 -3.42 -8.96 -9.61
CA GLY A 64 -2.51 -10.01 -10.02
C GLY A 64 -1.26 -10.18 -9.21
N GLU A 65 -1.02 -9.31 -8.27
CA GLU A 65 0.18 -9.44 -7.46
C GLU A 65 -0.19 -9.68 -6.01
N ARG A 66 0.46 -10.66 -5.39
CA ARG A 66 0.21 -10.97 -3.99
C ARG A 66 1.20 -10.23 -3.12
N ILE A 67 0.68 -9.51 -2.16
CA ILE A 67 1.47 -8.64 -1.31
C ILE A 67 1.41 -9.16 0.12
N TYR A 68 2.57 -9.33 0.73
CA TYR A 68 2.67 -9.78 2.11
C TYR A 68 3.08 -8.60 2.97
N VAL A 69 2.31 -8.34 4.02
CA VAL A 69 2.55 -7.19 4.86
C VAL A 69 3.45 -7.60 6.02
N PRO A 70 4.61 -6.99 6.16
CA PRO A 70 5.54 -7.41 7.22
C PRO A 70 5.07 -6.93 8.59
N VAL A 71 5.59 -7.56 9.60
CA VAL A 71 5.24 -7.23 10.96
C VAL A 71 5.60 -5.79 11.28
N ARG A 72 6.64 -5.27 10.67
CA ARG A 72 7.10 -3.93 10.98
C ARG A 72 6.30 -2.83 10.32
N ALA A 73 5.25 -3.19 9.59
CA ALA A 73 4.46 -2.18 8.91
C ALA A 73 3.81 -1.23 9.91
N GLU A 74 3.58 -0.02 9.45
CA GLU A 74 2.90 0.99 10.25
C GLU A 74 1.51 1.19 9.73
N TYR A 75 0.59 1.47 10.63
CA TYR A 75 -0.82 1.59 10.30
C TYR A 75 -1.32 2.97 10.65
N SER A 76 -2.02 3.60 9.72
CA SER A 76 -2.54 4.94 9.96
C SER A 76 -3.83 5.14 9.18
N ILE A 77 -4.57 6.15 9.56
CA ILE A 77 -5.79 6.53 8.88
C ILE A 77 -5.66 7.99 8.54
N GLU A 78 -5.90 8.31 7.30
CA GLU A 78 -5.73 9.68 6.83
C GLU A 78 -7.04 10.23 6.32
N HIS A 79 -7.29 11.49 6.60
CA HIS A 79 -8.48 12.17 6.11
C HIS A 79 -8.03 13.38 5.32
N GLU A 80 -8.56 13.55 4.13
CA GLU A 80 -8.17 14.64 3.28
C GLU A 80 -9.41 15.29 2.69
N ARG A 81 -9.43 16.61 2.68
CA ARG A 81 -10.56 17.35 2.14
C ARG A 81 -10.04 18.44 1.22
N GLU A 82 -10.51 18.43 -0.01
CA GLU A 82 -10.14 19.44 -0.97
C GLU A 82 -11.34 19.79 -1.80
N GLU A 83 -11.27 20.87 -2.49
CA GLU A 83 -12.35 21.39 -3.28
C GLU A 83 -13.32 20.35 -3.78
N GLY A 84 -14.44 20.21 -3.12
CA GLY A 84 -15.48 19.35 -3.60
C GLY A 84 -15.27 17.86 -3.41
N GLU A 85 -14.16 17.46 -2.84
CA GLU A 85 -13.89 16.04 -2.66
C GLU A 85 -13.38 15.75 -1.28
N GLU A 86 -13.70 14.59 -0.80
CA GLU A 86 -13.30 14.17 0.53
C GLU A 86 -12.89 12.73 0.51
N GLU A 87 -11.88 12.38 1.30
CA GLU A 87 -11.30 11.06 1.22
C GLU A 87 -10.83 10.59 2.57
N ILE A 88 -11.05 9.31 2.86
CA ILE A 88 -10.48 8.66 4.02
C ILE A 88 -9.68 7.49 3.53
N GLU A 89 -8.44 7.35 4.01
CA GLU A 89 -7.58 6.27 3.63
C GLU A 89 -7.13 5.47 4.83
N PHE A 90 -7.22 4.17 4.74
CA PHE A 90 -6.62 3.29 5.72
C PHE A 90 -5.31 2.85 5.13
N GLN A 91 -4.20 3.21 5.75
CA GLN A 91 -2.89 3.02 5.18
C GLN A 91 -2.07 2.01 5.94
N ILE A 92 -1.36 1.19 5.19
CA ILE A 92 -0.40 0.25 5.75
C ILE A 92 0.88 0.50 4.99
N LYS A 93 1.92 0.93 5.69
CA LYS A 93 3.16 1.33 5.01
C LYS A 93 4.36 0.67 5.63
N TRP A 94 5.30 0.32 4.79
CA TRP A 94 6.58 -0.21 5.27
C TRP A 94 7.63 0.05 4.21
N SER A 95 8.88 0.00 4.66
CA SER A 95 10.01 0.17 3.74
C SER A 95 10.66 -1.16 3.51
N HIS A 96 11.33 -1.27 2.40
CA HIS A 96 12.10 -2.46 2.11
C HIS A 96 13.46 -2.29 2.77
N GLU A 97 14.02 -3.36 3.22
CA GLU A 97 15.31 -3.28 3.89
C GLU A 97 16.45 -3.53 2.97
#